data_23954e846d99733f09747d609d3768f3
#
_entry.id   23954e846d99733f09747d609d3768f3
#
_cell.length_a   1.000
_cell.length_b   1.000
_cell.length_c   1.000
_cell.angle_alpha   90.00
_cell.angle_beta   90.00
_cell.angle_gamma   90.00
#
_symmetry.space_group_name_H-M   'P 1'
#
loop_
_entity.id
_entity.type
_entity.pdbx_description
1 polymer ?
#
loop_
_entity_poly.entity_id
_entity_poly.type
_entity_poly.pdbx_seq_one_letter_code
_entity_poly.pdbx_strand_id
1 'polypeptide(L)'
;MKKILFLFSILIFTNCDQSEKKSNQNKNAIVIITTKVKEGMMSDLVKFMDSENVLPVTRKFKGCKSVVQFVNKENNIHVLLEEWDTAESHQKYVNYRMNEDESGAAQKHLTFAEGGVEGLTIIGNNTNYIYY
;
A
#
# COMPACT_ATOMS: atom_id res chain seq x y z
N MET A 1 -50.51 54.21 -23.24
CA MET A 1 -49.09 54.02 -22.99
C MET A 1 -48.94 53.14 -21.74
N LYS A 2 -48.71 51.83 -21.91
CA LYS A 2 -48.60 50.87 -20.81
C LYS A 2 -47.13 50.71 -20.47
N LYS A 3 -46.72 51.10 -19.25
CA LYS A 3 -45.39 50.88 -18.72
C LYS A 3 -45.30 49.44 -18.21
N ILE A 4 -44.46 48.61 -18.87
CA ILE A 4 -44.13 47.25 -18.44
C ILE A 4 -42.97 47.39 -17.45
N LEU A 5 -43.25 47.02 -16.20
CA LEU A 5 -42.25 46.94 -15.13
C LEU A 5 -41.57 45.56 -15.25
N PHE A 6 -40.28 45.53 -15.65
CA PHE A 6 -39.47 44.32 -15.65
C PHE A 6 -38.96 44.10 -14.22
N LEU A 7 -39.51 43.09 -13.54
CA LEU A 7 -38.98 42.60 -12.27
C LEU A 7 -37.76 41.75 -12.57
N PHE A 8 -36.58 42.30 -12.26
CA PHE A 8 -35.33 41.57 -12.29
C PHE A 8 -35.24 40.67 -11.05
N SER A 9 -35.54 39.38 -11.21
CA SER A 9 -35.37 38.36 -10.17
C SER A 9 -33.87 38.04 -10.04
N ILE A 10 -33.23 38.53 -9.00
CA ILE A 10 -31.84 38.19 -8.65
C ILE A 10 -31.86 36.80 -8.04
N LEU A 11 -31.44 35.82 -8.80
CA LEU A 11 -31.11 34.48 -8.30
C LEU A 11 -29.79 34.55 -7.53
N ILE A 12 -29.89 34.56 -6.22
CA ILE A 12 -28.75 34.43 -5.32
C ILE A 12 -28.34 32.95 -5.38
N PHE A 13 -27.30 32.63 -6.16
CA PHE A 13 -26.62 31.34 -6.02
C PHE A 13 -25.85 31.34 -4.70
N THR A 14 -26.39 30.70 -3.70
CA THR A 14 -25.63 30.31 -2.51
C THR A 14 -24.61 29.26 -2.95
N ASN A 15 -23.38 29.70 -3.15
CA ASN A 15 -22.25 28.79 -3.23
C ASN A 15 -22.20 28.00 -1.91
N CYS A 16 -22.66 26.76 -1.95
CA CYS A 16 -22.37 25.82 -0.90
C CYS A 16 -20.86 25.52 -1.00
N ASP A 17 -20.13 26.19 -0.12
CA ASP A 17 -18.70 25.93 0.07
C ASP A 17 -18.56 24.48 0.58
N GLN A 18 -18.35 23.55 -0.36
CA GLN A 18 -17.88 22.21 -0.03
C GLN A 18 -16.44 22.41 0.44
N SER A 19 -16.29 22.67 1.73
CA SER A 19 -15.01 22.45 2.39
C SER A 19 -14.71 20.96 2.24
N GLU A 20 -13.99 20.64 1.16
CA GLU A 20 -13.28 19.38 1.07
C GLU A 20 -12.47 19.25 2.35
N LYS A 21 -12.91 18.34 3.22
CA LYS A 21 -12.08 17.84 4.29
C LYS A 21 -10.81 17.31 3.63
N LYS A 22 -9.76 18.13 3.56
CA LYS A 22 -8.40 17.68 3.37
C LYS A 22 -8.15 16.67 4.47
N SER A 23 -8.39 15.39 4.17
CA SER A 23 -8.01 14.31 5.05
C SER A 23 -6.51 14.46 5.26
N ASN A 24 -6.12 14.49 6.51
CA ASN A 24 -4.73 14.56 6.97
C ASN A 24 -3.90 13.46 6.27
N GLN A 25 -3.26 13.79 5.15
CA GLN A 25 -2.43 12.85 4.36
C GLN A 25 -1.06 12.60 4.99
N ASN A 26 -0.84 12.98 6.23
CA ASN A 26 0.42 12.80 6.97
C ASN A 26 0.37 11.65 7.98
N LYS A 27 -0.45 10.64 7.78
CA LYS A 27 -0.39 9.44 8.61
C LYS A 27 0.52 8.42 7.96
N ASN A 28 1.46 7.87 8.75
CA ASN A 28 2.23 6.70 8.36
C ASN A 28 1.32 5.62 7.79
N ALA A 29 1.74 5.01 6.71
CA ALA A 29 1.07 3.85 6.16
C ALA A 29 1.73 2.57 6.69
N ILE A 30 0.95 1.64 7.15
CA ILE A 30 1.38 0.30 7.51
C ILE A 30 0.85 -0.67 6.48
N VAL A 31 1.74 -1.54 6.02
CA VAL A 31 1.40 -2.61 5.09
C VAL A 31 1.82 -3.94 5.69
N ILE A 32 0.91 -4.89 5.68
CA ILE A 32 1.16 -6.26 6.13
C ILE A 32 0.97 -7.17 4.92
N ILE A 33 2.02 -7.87 4.56
CA ILE A 33 1.99 -8.86 3.49
C ILE A 33 2.13 -10.23 4.15
N THR A 34 1.10 -11.05 4.04
CA THR A 34 1.10 -12.42 4.55
C THR A 34 1.22 -13.39 3.38
N THR A 35 2.21 -14.26 3.43
CA THR A 35 2.44 -15.29 2.44
C THR A 35 2.24 -16.67 3.06
N LYS A 36 1.29 -17.44 2.53
CA LYS A 36 1.22 -18.87 2.79
C LYS A 36 2.30 -19.56 1.97
N VAL A 37 3.33 -20.05 2.64
CA VAL A 37 4.54 -20.59 1.99
C VAL A 37 4.34 -22.04 1.65
N LYS A 38 4.82 -22.46 0.47
CA LYS A 38 4.88 -23.86 0.07
C LYS A 38 5.66 -24.68 1.08
N GLU A 39 5.25 -25.90 1.32
CA GLU A 39 5.91 -26.82 2.23
C GLU A 39 7.40 -26.94 1.91
N GLY A 40 8.24 -26.86 2.94
CA GLY A 40 9.70 -26.96 2.84
C GLY A 40 10.41 -25.70 2.33
N MET A 41 9.70 -24.68 1.81
CA MET A 41 10.32 -23.51 1.16
C MET A 41 10.56 -22.31 2.09
N MET A 42 10.19 -22.40 3.36
CA MET A 42 10.30 -21.28 4.30
C MET A 42 11.73 -20.75 4.44
N SER A 43 12.71 -21.65 4.57
CA SER A 43 14.11 -21.26 4.71
C SER A 43 14.64 -20.54 3.47
N ASP A 44 14.23 -20.98 2.29
CA ASP A 44 14.66 -20.37 1.02
C ASP A 44 13.98 -19.02 0.81
N LEU A 45 12.71 -18.89 1.19
CA LEU A 45 12.03 -17.60 1.18
C LEU A 45 12.72 -16.59 2.10
N VAL A 46 13.05 -16.96 3.34
CA VAL A 46 13.73 -16.05 4.28
C VAL A 46 15.08 -15.61 3.72
N LYS A 47 15.89 -16.54 3.20
CA LYS A 47 17.18 -16.20 2.55
C LYS A 47 16.98 -15.28 1.34
N PHE A 48 15.96 -15.56 0.52
CA PHE A 48 15.62 -14.71 -0.62
C PHE A 48 15.24 -13.31 -0.17
N MET A 49 14.40 -13.17 0.87
CA MET A 49 14.02 -11.86 1.41
C MET A 49 15.22 -11.06 1.90
N ASP A 50 16.21 -11.69 2.51
CA ASP A 50 17.42 -11.04 3.00
C ASP A 50 18.47 -10.76 1.90
N SER A 51 18.23 -11.23 0.68
CA SER A 51 19.14 -10.99 -0.44
C SER A 51 19.18 -9.50 -0.84
N GLU A 52 20.28 -9.08 -1.46
CA GLU A 52 20.58 -7.66 -1.78
C GLU A 52 19.46 -6.95 -2.56
N ASN A 53 18.72 -7.67 -3.38
CA ASN A 53 17.71 -7.12 -4.29
C ASN A 53 16.29 -7.10 -3.70
N VAL A 54 16.07 -7.55 -2.48
CA VAL A 54 14.74 -7.65 -1.87
C VAL A 54 14.59 -6.67 -0.70
N LEU A 55 14.65 -7.12 0.54
CA LEU A 55 14.44 -6.23 1.70
C LEU A 55 15.47 -5.08 1.81
N PRO A 56 16.76 -5.26 1.47
CA PRO A 56 17.69 -4.13 1.44
C PRO A 56 17.29 -3.02 0.47
N VAL A 57 16.69 -3.35 -0.68
CA VAL A 57 16.16 -2.36 -1.62
C VAL A 57 14.92 -1.69 -1.04
N THR A 58 14.00 -2.45 -0.45
CA THR A 58 12.82 -1.92 0.23
C THR A 58 13.20 -0.89 1.30
N ARG A 59 14.15 -1.24 2.17
CA ARG A 59 14.63 -0.36 3.27
C ARG A 59 15.23 0.95 2.78
N LYS A 60 15.84 0.95 1.59
CA LYS A 60 16.47 2.14 0.99
C LYS A 60 15.49 2.96 0.14
N PHE A 61 14.32 2.43 -0.15
CA PHE A 61 13.36 3.14 -1.00
C PHE A 61 12.81 4.38 -0.29
N LYS A 62 12.69 5.46 -1.05
CA LYS A 62 12.25 6.75 -0.48
C LYS A 62 10.86 6.61 0.14
N GLY A 63 10.75 6.97 1.41
CA GLY A 63 9.52 6.89 2.19
C GLY A 63 9.38 5.63 3.03
N CYS A 64 10.19 4.58 2.79
CA CYS A 64 10.22 3.42 3.68
C CYS A 64 10.86 3.81 5.01
N LYS A 65 10.16 3.57 6.11
CA LYS A 65 10.65 3.78 7.48
C LYS A 65 11.22 2.51 8.06
N SER A 66 10.52 1.41 7.86
CA SER A 66 10.96 0.10 8.32
C SER A 66 10.32 -1.01 7.49
N VAL A 67 11.01 -2.13 7.39
CA VAL A 67 10.44 -3.41 6.98
C VAL A 67 11.09 -4.51 7.79
N VAL A 68 10.24 -5.34 8.39
CA VAL A 68 10.64 -6.50 9.18
C VAL A 68 9.89 -7.74 8.70
N GLN A 69 10.52 -8.90 8.83
CA GLN A 69 9.90 -10.17 8.49
C GLN A 69 9.70 -11.04 9.73
N PHE A 70 8.60 -11.76 9.74
CA PHE A 70 8.24 -12.75 10.76
C PHE A 70 7.92 -14.08 10.12
N VAL A 71 8.16 -15.15 10.85
CA VAL A 71 7.89 -16.51 10.40
C VAL A 71 7.09 -17.27 11.43
N ASN A 72 5.97 -17.83 11.01
CA ASN A 72 5.25 -18.86 11.75
C ASN A 72 5.50 -20.23 11.08
N LYS A 73 6.44 -21.00 11.64
CA LYS A 73 6.85 -22.28 11.07
C LYS A 73 5.75 -23.35 11.15
N GLU A 74 4.92 -23.31 12.19
CA GLU A 74 3.86 -24.31 12.41
C GLU A 74 2.80 -24.24 11.30
N ASN A 75 2.50 -23.03 10.84
CA ASN A 75 1.46 -22.77 9.86
C ASN A 75 2.01 -22.46 8.45
N ASN A 76 3.32 -22.52 8.24
CA ASN A 76 3.99 -22.12 7.00
C ASN A 76 3.61 -20.69 6.55
N ILE A 77 3.54 -19.75 7.49
CA ILE A 77 3.21 -18.36 7.22
C ILE A 77 4.46 -17.49 7.36
N HIS A 78 4.73 -16.70 6.34
CA HIS A 78 5.70 -15.61 6.35
C HIS A 78 4.95 -14.29 6.31
N VAL A 79 5.38 -13.32 7.12
CA VAL A 79 4.77 -12.00 7.23
C VAL A 79 5.83 -10.93 7.04
N LEU A 80 5.56 -9.97 6.15
CA LEU A 80 6.28 -8.70 6.10
C LEU A 80 5.40 -7.63 6.75
N LEU A 81 5.99 -6.86 7.65
CA LEU A 81 5.40 -5.65 8.20
C LEU A 81 6.22 -4.47 7.71
N GLU A 82 5.60 -3.60 6.94
CA GLU A 82 6.22 -2.43 6.36
C GLU A 82 5.60 -1.15 6.93
N GLU A 83 6.44 -0.20 7.29
CA GLU A 83 6.04 1.15 7.69
C GLU A 83 6.56 2.15 6.67
N TRP A 84 5.68 3.01 6.20
CA TRP A 84 5.95 4.05 5.20
C TRP A 84 5.56 5.42 5.73
N ASP A 85 6.22 6.48 5.27
CA ASP A 85 5.86 7.87 5.61
C ASP A 85 4.47 8.23 5.10
N THR A 86 4.07 7.72 3.94
CA THR A 86 2.75 7.90 3.34
C THR A 86 2.31 6.67 2.54
N ALA A 87 1.01 6.51 2.32
CA ALA A 87 0.46 5.51 1.42
C ALA A 87 0.92 5.72 -0.04
N GLU A 88 1.14 6.97 -0.44
CA GLU A 88 1.66 7.31 -1.77
C GLU A 88 3.08 6.81 -1.98
N SER A 89 3.94 6.91 -0.97
CA SER A 89 5.32 6.40 -1.05
C SER A 89 5.33 4.88 -1.23
N HIS A 90 4.48 4.16 -0.50
CA HIS A 90 4.31 2.72 -0.71
C HIS A 90 3.79 2.41 -2.12
N GLN A 91 2.82 3.16 -2.64
CA GLN A 91 2.31 2.94 -3.99
C GLN A 91 3.40 3.14 -5.07
N LYS A 92 4.27 4.14 -4.89
CA LYS A 92 5.43 4.34 -5.77
C LYS A 92 6.41 3.16 -5.70
N TYR A 93 6.63 2.61 -4.50
CA TYR A 93 7.45 1.42 -4.33
C TYR A 93 6.84 0.19 -5.03
N VAL A 94 5.54 -0.03 -4.88
CA VAL A 94 4.85 -1.14 -5.57
C VAL A 94 4.98 -0.98 -7.09
N ASN A 95 4.77 0.24 -7.62
CA ASN A 95 4.94 0.50 -9.04
C ASN A 95 6.37 0.18 -9.51
N TYR A 96 7.37 0.61 -8.76
CA TYR A 96 8.77 0.28 -9.05
C TYR A 96 8.98 -1.25 -9.10
N ARG A 97 8.53 -1.99 -8.07
CA ARG A 97 8.70 -3.45 -8.01
C ARG A 97 8.01 -4.19 -9.15
N MET A 98 6.87 -3.69 -9.61
CA MET A 98 6.08 -4.36 -10.64
C MET A 98 6.53 -4.04 -12.05
N ASN A 99 7.06 -2.84 -12.30
CA ASN A 99 7.26 -2.33 -13.64
C ASN A 99 8.70 -1.94 -13.98
N GLU A 100 9.55 -1.66 -12.98
CA GLU A 100 10.87 -1.06 -13.18
C GLU A 100 12.01 -1.93 -12.60
N ASP A 101 11.69 -2.81 -11.65
CA ASP A 101 12.69 -3.65 -10.96
C ASP A 101 13.11 -4.84 -11.83
N GLU A 102 14.27 -4.72 -12.48
CA GLU A 102 14.85 -5.77 -13.33
C GLU A 102 15.22 -7.05 -12.56
N SER A 103 15.31 -7.00 -11.23
CA SER A 103 15.61 -8.19 -10.42
C SER A 103 14.48 -9.23 -10.42
N GLY A 104 13.26 -8.82 -10.77
CA GLY A 104 12.08 -9.68 -10.74
C GLY A 104 11.70 -10.16 -9.34
N ALA A 105 12.09 -9.40 -8.29
CA ALA A 105 11.90 -9.82 -6.90
C ALA A 105 10.43 -10.07 -6.54
N ALA A 106 9.51 -9.25 -7.04
CA ALA A 106 8.08 -9.43 -6.78
C ALA A 106 7.55 -10.74 -7.38
N GLN A 107 7.91 -11.03 -8.62
CA GLN A 107 7.51 -12.26 -9.31
C GLN A 107 8.13 -13.50 -8.66
N LYS A 108 9.39 -13.40 -8.25
CA LYS A 108 10.08 -14.50 -7.56
C LYS A 108 9.47 -14.75 -6.19
N HIS A 109 9.05 -13.73 -5.44
CA HIS A 109 8.32 -13.90 -4.18
C HIS A 109 7.09 -14.80 -4.36
N LEU A 110 6.31 -14.58 -5.42
CA LEU A 110 5.13 -15.38 -5.72
C LEU A 110 5.43 -16.86 -5.97
N THR A 111 6.64 -17.22 -6.39
CA THR A 111 7.01 -18.62 -6.58
C THR A 111 7.10 -19.41 -5.28
N PHE A 112 7.29 -18.76 -4.15
CA PHE A 112 7.29 -19.36 -2.82
C PHE A 112 5.90 -19.54 -2.24
N ALA A 113 4.92 -18.75 -2.71
CA ALA A 113 3.57 -18.78 -2.20
C ALA A 113 2.79 -20.02 -2.70
N GLU A 114 2.04 -20.66 -1.79
CA GLU A 114 1.11 -21.73 -2.13
C GLU A 114 -0.01 -21.17 -3.01
N GLY A 115 -0.19 -21.70 -4.21
CA GLY A 115 -1.16 -21.14 -5.18
C GLY A 115 -0.73 -19.82 -5.85
N GLY A 116 0.53 -19.37 -5.66
CA GLY A 116 1.00 -18.12 -6.27
C GLY A 116 0.35 -16.90 -5.64
N VAL A 117 -0.31 -16.07 -6.44
CA VAL A 117 -1.00 -14.84 -5.97
C VAL A 117 -2.09 -15.14 -4.93
N GLU A 118 -2.77 -16.28 -5.05
CA GLU A 118 -3.83 -16.69 -4.11
C GLU A 118 -3.29 -16.95 -2.69
N GLY A 119 -2.01 -17.32 -2.59
CA GLY A 119 -1.33 -17.50 -1.31
C GLY A 119 -0.82 -16.21 -0.67
N LEU A 120 -1.03 -15.05 -1.30
CA LEU A 120 -0.68 -13.74 -0.77
C LEU A 120 -1.92 -13.01 -0.25
N THR A 121 -1.80 -12.43 0.95
CA THR A 121 -2.76 -11.48 1.47
C THR A 121 -2.03 -10.17 1.79
N ILE A 122 -2.51 -9.06 1.23
CA ILE A 122 -1.95 -7.73 1.46
C ILE A 122 -2.99 -6.89 2.17
N ILE A 123 -2.63 -6.36 3.33
CA ILE A 123 -3.47 -5.50 4.15
C ILE A 123 -2.71 -4.19 4.35
N GLY A 124 -3.34 -3.07 4.03
CA GLY A 124 -2.69 -1.77 4.23
C GLY A 124 -3.24 -0.67 3.33
N ASN A 125 -2.68 0.52 3.44
CA ASN A 125 -2.91 1.72 2.65
C ASN A 125 -4.32 2.31 2.64
N ASN A 126 -5.37 1.52 2.48
CA ASN A 126 -6.77 1.97 2.40
C ASN A 126 -7.64 1.29 3.45
N THR A 127 -7.04 0.62 4.41
CA THR A 127 -7.79 -0.08 5.43
C THR A 127 -7.94 0.81 6.66
N ASN A 128 -9.11 0.75 7.28
CA ASN A 128 -9.43 1.46 8.50
C ASN A 128 -8.78 0.78 9.74
N TYR A 129 -7.47 0.44 9.63
CA TYR A 129 -6.76 -0.06 10.80
C TYR A 129 -6.57 1.06 11.81
N ILE A 130 -7.11 0.86 12.99
CA ILE A 130 -6.96 1.74 14.13
C ILE A 130 -5.79 1.22 14.95
N TYR A 131 -4.77 2.07 15.15
CA TYR A 131 -3.71 1.80 16.12
C TYR A 131 -4.21 2.18 17.50
N TYR A 132 -4.00 1.29 18.46
CA TYR A 132 -4.21 1.56 19.88
C TYR A 132 -2.86 1.77 20.56
#